data_77bcd2d011d59716526ad8477ced0f2f
#
_entry.id   77bcd2d011d59716526ad8477ced0f2f
#
_cell.length_a   1.000
_cell.length_b   1.000
_cell.length_c   1.000
_cell.angle_alpha   90.00
_cell.angle_beta   90.00
_cell.angle_gamma   90.00
#
_symmetry.space_group_name_H-M   'P 1'
#
loop_
_entity.id
_entity.type
_entity.pdbx_description
1 polymer ?
#
loop_
_entity_poly.entity_id
_entity_poly.type
_entity_poly.pdbx_seq_one_letter_code
_entity_poly.pdbx_strand_id
1 'polypeptide(L)'
;IAVPAFGPSLLFGLGEGAVLPIIPLMARDLGASVPMAALVVALISIGSLLNNIPASLITMRWGERGAIVAAGLWSGLGLALCVLTSHLALFATGCLMVGMSQAVYNLARQIYMTEAVPIAYRARALSTLGGVMRIGMFIGPFLGAAAIHAFGLQAAFGVGIAGVLGAAAIGARVPDLETPPTPPGQTPPAATTIVSTLRDHRHVFLTLGLGVVLVSAVRASRQVVIPLWADHLALAPAVASLVYGLAGGIDMLVFYPAGKVMDHKGRRWVAVPSMLIMGMAMLWMPFTSGFNTLLLASLSIGFGNGIGSGMIMTLGADHSPRHGRAHFLGVWRLMSDIGSSCGPVLLSFLAGSLSLAAGIAATGLIAFAAAGALAYWIPKTHGSERS
;
A
#
# COMPACT_ATOMS: atom_id res chain seq x y z
N ILE A 1 19.68 18.50 4.30
CA ILE A 1 18.95 17.59 5.21
C ILE A 1 17.65 17.05 4.56
N ALA A 2 16.83 17.88 3.88
CA ALA A 2 15.55 17.43 3.31
C ALA A 2 15.69 16.38 2.18
N VAL A 3 16.66 16.57 1.26
CA VAL A 3 16.84 15.66 0.12
C VAL A 3 17.26 14.24 0.56
N PRO A 4 18.27 14.03 1.43
CA PRO A 4 18.59 12.69 1.91
C PRO A 4 17.47 12.03 2.72
N ALA A 5 16.68 12.82 3.46
CA ALA A 5 15.62 12.29 4.31
C ALA A 5 14.36 11.88 3.52
N PHE A 6 13.96 12.66 2.54
CA PHE A 6 12.68 12.46 1.80
C PHE A 6 12.87 12.03 0.34
N GLY A 7 14.03 12.34 -0.26
CA GLY A 7 14.33 12.02 -1.66
C GLY A 7 14.17 10.53 -2.00
N PRO A 8 14.74 9.61 -1.21
CA PRO A 8 14.56 8.18 -1.44
C PRO A 8 13.09 7.77 -1.50
N SER A 9 12.24 8.33 -0.61
CA SER A 9 10.81 7.99 -0.56
C SER A 9 10.04 8.53 -1.76
N LEU A 10 10.40 9.70 -2.27
CA LEU A 10 9.83 10.25 -3.50
C LEU A 10 10.14 9.35 -4.69
N LEU A 11 11.40 9.00 -4.88
CA LEU A 11 11.87 8.22 -6.02
C LEU A 11 11.39 6.77 -5.96
N PHE A 12 11.38 6.16 -4.77
CA PHE A 12 10.85 4.81 -4.58
C PHE A 12 9.34 4.78 -4.90
N GLY A 13 8.57 5.74 -4.37
CA GLY A 13 7.15 5.88 -4.68
C GLY A 13 6.88 6.16 -6.16
N LEU A 14 7.73 6.94 -6.84
CA LEU A 14 7.65 7.19 -8.27
C LEU A 14 7.85 5.90 -9.06
N GLY A 15 8.87 5.12 -8.71
CA GLY A 15 9.14 3.82 -9.34
C GLY A 15 7.98 2.85 -9.18
N GLU A 16 7.43 2.72 -7.95
CA GLU A 16 6.25 1.89 -7.70
C GLU A 16 5.02 2.37 -8.49
N GLY A 17 4.75 3.67 -8.46
CA GLY A 17 3.60 4.26 -9.16
C GLY A 17 3.65 4.04 -10.67
N ALA A 18 4.84 4.08 -11.29
CA ALA A 18 5.00 3.82 -12.71
C ALA A 18 4.70 2.37 -13.09
N VAL A 19 5.05 1.42 -12.22
CA VAL A 19 5.02 -0.02 -12.52
C VAL A 19 3.70 -0.67 -12.12
N LEU A 20 3.13 -0.31 -10.95
CA LEU A 20 1.95 -0.97 -10.38
C LEU A 20 0.77 -1.15 -11.36
N PRO A 21 0.32 -0.12 -12.11
CA PRO A 21 -0.79 -0.28 -13.05
C PRO A 21 -0.44 -1.13 -14.27
N ILE A 22 0.84 -1.35 -14.54
CA ILE A 22 1.33 -2.05 -15.73
C ILE A 22 1.58 -3.53 -15.48
N ILE A 23 1.83 -3.93 -14.24
CA ILE A 23 2.08 -5.35 -13.88
C ILE A 23 0.99 -6.28 -14.41
N PRO A 24 -0.32 -6.06 -14.17
CA PRO A 24 -1.34 -6.97 -14.68
C PRO A 24 -1.43 -6.94 -16.21
N LEU A 25 -1.16 -5.81 -16.86
CA LEU A 25 -1.17 -5.68 -18.31
C LEU A 25 0.02 -6.42 -18.93
N MET A 26 1.22 -6.29 -18.35
CA MET A 26 2.40 -7.04 -18.79
C MET A 26 2.23 -8.55 -18.58
N ALA A 27 1.62 -8.98 -17.48
CA ALA A 27 1.29 -10.38 -17.27
C ALA A 27 0.33 -10.90 -18.37
N ARG A 28 -0.65 -10.09 -18.78
CA ARG A 28 -1.55 -10.40 -19.91
C ARG A 28 -0.81 -10.51 -21.24
N ASP A 29 0.11 -9.58 -21.50
CA ASP A 29 0.96 -9.59 -22.70
C ASP A 29 1.85 -10.83 -22.77
N LEU A 30 2.31 -11.33 -21.62
CA LEU A 30 3.03 -12.60 -21.47
C LEU A 30 2.11 -13.86 -21.55
N GLY A 31 0.83 -13.71 -21.91
CA GLY A 31 -0.12 -14.80 -22.08
C GLY A 31 -0.83 -15.26 -20.81
N ALA A 32 -0.74 -14.51 -19.70
CA ALA A 32 -1.50 -14.84 -18.51
C ALA A 32 -2.99 -14.68 -18.73
N SER A 33 -3.80 -15.57 -18.17
CA SER A 33 -5.24 -15.35 -18.02
C SER A 33 -5.51 -14.17 -17.07
N VAL A 34 -6.72 -13.59 -17.10
CA VAL A 34 -7.10 -12.50 -16.20
C VAL A 34 -6.92 -12.89 -14.73
N PRO A 35 -7.33 -14.10 -14.28
CA PRO A 35 -7.07 -14.55 -12.92
C PRO A 35 -5.58 -14.62 -12.58
N MET A 36 -4.77 -15.14 -13.49
CA MET A 36 -3.33 -15.25 -13.27
C MET A 36 -2.66 -13.86 -13.17
N ALA A 37 -3.08 -12.90 -13.98
CA ALA A 37 -2.60 -11.53 -13.91
C ALA A 37 -2.94 -10.88 -12.56
N ALA A 38 -4.13 -11.10 -12.04
CA ALA A 38 -4.53 -10.64 -10.70
C ALA A 38 -3.69 -11.30 -9.59
N LEU A 39 -3.40 -12.60 -9.72
CA LEU A 39 -2.53 -13.33 -8.79
C LEU A 39 -1.10 -12.78 -8.80
N VAL A 40 -0.55 -12.46 -9.97
CA VAL A 40 0.79 -11.87 -10.09
C VAL A 40 0.90 -10.55 -9.32
N VAL A 41 -0.14 -9.71 -9.38
CA VAL A 41 -0.17 -8.47 -8.56
C VAL A 41 -0.22 -8.81 -7.07
N ALA A 42 -0.97 -9.84 -6.67
CA ALA A 42 -1.04 -10.29 -5.28
C ALA A 42 0.32 -10.71 -4.71
N LEU A 43 1.24 -11.21 -5.57
CA LEU A 43 2.58 -11.62 -5.15
C LEU A 43 3.40 -10.47 -4.56
N ILE A 44 3.12 -9.22 -4.92
CA ILE A 44 3.76 -8.06 -4.31
C ILE A 44 3.37 -7.97 -2.83
N SER A 45 2.08 -8.05 -2.52
CA SER A 45 1.60 -8.03 -1.13
C SER A 45 2.06 -9.28 -0.35
N ILE A 46 2.06 -10.44 -0.98
CA ILE A 46 2.56 -11.69 -0.42
C ILE A 46 4.07 -11.59 -0.13
N GLY A 47 4.86 -11.06 -1.06
CA GLY A 47 6.29 -10.84 -0.87
C GLY A 47 6.58 -9.89 0.30
N SER A 48 5.82 -8.80 0.40
CA SER A 48 5.91 -7.88 1.54
C SER A 48 5.57 -8.59 2.86
N LEU A 49 4.48 -9.35 2.88
CA LEU A 49 4.04 -10.10 4.07
C LEU A 49 5.11 -11.11 4.54
N LEU A 50 5.64 -11.92 3.64
CA LEU A 50 6.67 -12.91 3.93
C LEU A 50 7.96 -12.28 4.44
N ASN A 51 8.27 -11.08 3.95
CA ASN A 51 9.52 -10.41 4.29
C ASN A 51 9.42 -9.45 5.47
N ASN A 52 8.28 -9.30 6.13
CA ASN A 52 8.13 -8.40 7.29
C ASN A 52 9.06 -8.79 8.46
N ILE A 53 9.24 -10.09 8.75
CA ILE A 53 10.17 -10.56 9.80
C ILE A 53 11.62 -10.46 9.31
N PRO A 54 12.01 -11.00 8.13
CA PRO A 54 13.35 -10.82 7.60
C PRO A 54 13.79 -9.35 7.47
N ALA A 55 12.87 -8.44 7.14
CA ALA A 55 13.15 -7.01 7.03
C ALA A 55 13.74 -6.43 8.31
N SER A 56 13.24 -6.84 9.48
CA SER A 56 13.79 -6.40 10.76
C SER A 56 15.22 -6.90 10.97
N LEU A 57 15.50 -8.15 10.63
CA LEU A 57 16.84 -8.74 10.74
C LEU A 57 17.84 -8.08 9.78
N ILE A 58 17.41 -7.78 8.56
CA ILE A 58 18.22 -7.06 7.57
C ILE A 58 18.56 -5.66 8.08
N THR A 59 17.56 -4.93 8.59
CA THR A 59 17.75 -3.57 9.11
C THR A 59 18.65 -3.56 10.36
N MET A 60 18.47 -4.53 11.26
CA MET A 60 19.35 -4.68 12.45
C MET A 60 20.80 -4.99 12.07
N ARG A 61 21.03 -5.79 11.02
CA ARG A 61 22.38 -6.24 10.63
C ARG A 61 23.12 -5.21 9.79
N TRP A 62 22.43 -4.52 8.86
CA TRP A 62 23.05 -3.62 7.87
C TRP A 62 22.78 -2.14 8.15
N GLY A 63 22.04 -1.82 9.23
CA GLY A 63 21.58 -0.47 9.53
C GLY A 63 20.49 0.01 8.56
N GLU A 64 19.91 1.15 8.85
CA GLU A 64 18.81 1.74 8.05
C GLU A 64 19.29 2.11 6.65
N ARG A 65 20.48 2.72 6.56
CA ARG A 65 21.11 3.09 5.28
C ARG A 65 21.36 1.85 4.41
N GLY A 66 22.01 0.82 4.96
CA GLY A 66 22.31 -0.41 4.25
C GLY A 66 21.04 -1.11 3.79
N ALA A 67 19.99 -1.14 4.62
CA ALA A 67 18.71 -1.73 4.30
C ALA A 67 17.98 -0.97 3.17
N ILE A 68 17.99 0.38 3.17
CA ILE A 68 17.42 1.21 2.09
C ILE A 68 18.11 0.94 0.76
N VAL A 69 19.45 0.89 0.76
CA VAL A 69 20.24 0.59 -0.45
C VAL A 69 19.97 -0.82 -0.95
N ALA A 70 20.02 -1.81 -0.06
CA ALA A 70 19.75 -3.20 -0.42
C ALA A 70 18.33 -3.39 -0.97
N ALA A 71 17.32 -2.76 -0.38
CA ALA A 71 15.96 -2.80 -0.86
C ALA A 71 15.83 -2.20 -2.27
N GLY A 72 16.45 -1.04 -2.53
CA GLY A 72 16.43 -0.43 -3.85
C GLY A 72 17.14 -1.28 -4.93
N LEU A 73 18.29 -1.86 -4.61
CA LEU A 73 19.02 -2.77 -5.51
C LEU A 73 18.24 -4.06 -5.77
N TRP A 74 17.65 -4.65 -4.73
CA TRP A 74 16.83 -5.87 -4.84
C TRP A 74 15.56 -5.63 -5.67
N SER A 75 14.90 -4.46 -5.45
CA SER A 75 13.76 -4.05 -6.27
C SER A 75 14.17 -3.82 -7.73
N GLY A 76 15.30 -3.15 -7.95
CA GLY A 76 15.86 -2.92 -9.29
C GLY A 76 16.14 -4.24 -10.02
N LEU A 77 16.70 -5.23 -9.33
CA LEU A 77 16.93 -6.56 -9.88
C LEU A 77 15.62 -7.28 -10.22
N GLY A 78 14.61 -7.21 -9.33
CA GLY A 78 13.27 -7.76 -9.58
C GLY A 78 12.60 -7.13 -10.79
N LEU A 79 12.65 -5.79 -10.91
CA LEU A 79 12.11 -5.07 -12.07
C LEU A 79 12.89 -5.37 -13.37
N ALA A 80 14.22 -5.50 -13.29
CA ALA A 80 15.03 -5.91 -14.44
C ALA A 80 14.66 -7.32 -14.90
N LEU A 81 14.43 -8.26 -13.97
CA LEU A 81 13.93 -9.59 -14.29
C LEU A 81 12.57 -9.51 -14.99
N CYS A 82 11.68 -8.62 -14.58
CA CYS A 82 10.39 -8.40 -15.22
C CYS A 82 10.51 -7.92 -16.67
N VAL A 83 11.52 -7.10 -16.98
CA VAL A 83 11.76 -6.57 -18.34
C VAL A 83 12.40 -7.61 -19.25
N LEU A 84 13.40 -8.33 -18.72
CA LEU A 84 14.24 -9.22 -19.52
C LEU A 84 13.62 -10.58 -19.80
N THR A 85 12.53 -10.93 -19.11
CA THR A 85 11.91 -12.24 -19.26
C THR A 85 10.72 -12.24 -20.22
N SER A 86 10.60 -13.34 -20.98
CA SER A 86 9.37 -13.70 -21.71
C SER A 86 8.54 -14.78 -21.00
N HIS A 87 8.99 -15.23 -19.81
CA HIS A 87 8.33 -16.29 -19.06
C HIS A 87 7.54 -15.75 -17.88
N LEU A 88 6.26 -16.05 -17.83
CA LEU A 88 5.34 -15.58 -16.77
C LEU A 88 5.83 -15.95 -15.36
N ALA A 89 6.43 -17.12 -15.16
CA ALA A 89 6.93 -17.54 -13.85
C ALA A 89 8.09 -16.66 -13.35
N LEU A 90 9.01 -16.27 -14.24
CA LEU A 90 10.12 -15.37 -13.89
C LEU A 90 9.61 -13.94 -13.66
N PHE A 91 8.61 -13.49 -14.43
CA PHE A 91 7.94 -12.23 -14.22
C PHE A 91 7.28 -12.19 -12.83
N ALA A 92 6.55 -13.24 -12.46
CA ALA A 92 5.93 -13.40 -11.16
C ALA A 92 6.96 -13.38 -10.01
N THR A 93 8.13 -14.02 -10.22
CA THR A 93 9.25 -13.96 -9.27
C THR A 93 9.78 -12.54 -9.10
N GLY A 94 9.92 -11.79 -10.20
CA GLY A 94 10.31 -10.38 -10.14
C GLY A 94 9.32 -9.54 -9.33
N CYS A 95 8.01 -9.74 -9.52
CA CYS A 95 6.96 -9.07 -8.73
C CYS A 95 7.04 -9.44 -7.23
N LEU A 96 7.30 -10.70 -6.90
CA LEU A 96 7.52 -11.14 -5.51
C LEU A 96 8.73 -10.43 -4.89
N MET A 97 9.85 -10.33 -5.64
CA MET A 97 11.07 -9.63 -5.20
C MET A 97 10.80 -8.15 -4.92
N VAL A 98 10.00 -7.48 -5.76
CA VAL A 98 9.58 -6.09 -5.53
C VAL A 98 8.81 -5.98 -4.22
N GLY A 99 7.86 -6.87 -3.96
CA GLY A 99 7.12 -6.91 -2.70
C GLY A 99 8.02 -7.12 -1.48
N MET A 100 8.97 -8.04 -1.57
CA MET A 100 9.95 -8.28 -0.50
C MET A 100 10.76 -7.02 -0.20
N SER A 101 11.17 -6.28 -1.24
CA SER A 101 11.94 -5.05 -1.07
C SER A 101 11.13 -3.94 -0.41
N GLN A 102 9.82 -3.84 -0.71
CA GLN A 102 8.91 -2.87 -0.09
C GLN A 102 8.87 -3.00 1.44
N ALA A 103 8.84 -4.23 1.98
CA ALA A 103 8.85 -4.47 3.41
C ALA A 103 10.11 -3.90 4.07
N VAL A 104 11.29 -4.22 3.49
CA VAL A 104 12.59 -3.74 3.99
C VAL A 104 12.66 -2.21 3.90
N TYR A 105 12.33 -1.67 2.73
CA TYR A 105 12.38 -0.23 2.49
C TYR A 105 11.48 0.55 3.45
N ASN A 106 10.22 0.12 3.60
CA ASN A 106 9.24 0.78 4.46
C ASN A 106 9.65 0.75 5.94
N LEU A 107 10.22 -0.35 6.40
CA LEU A 107 10.71 -0.48 7.77
C LEU A 107 11.94 0.41 8.00
N ALA A 108 12.97 0.28 7.16
CA ALA A 108 14.23 1.00 7.33
C ALA A 108 14.03 2.53 7.30
N ARG A 109 13.25 3.07 6.34
CA ARG A 109 12.96 4.51 6.27
C ARG A 109 12.18 5.02 7.47
N GLN A 110 11.26 4.19 8.03
CA GLN A 110 10.48 4.56 9.20
C GLN A 110 11.36 4.63 10.45
N ILE A 111 12.24 3.66 10.64
CA ILE A 111 13.20 3.64 11.76
C ILE A 111 14.14 4.83 11.63
N TYR A 112 14.76 5.02 10.46
CA TYR A 112 15.65 6.16 10.20
C TYR A 112 15.00 7.49 10.57
N MET A 113 13.77 7.74 10.11
CA MET A 113 13.08 9.00 10.39
C MET A 113 12.73 9.15 11.88
N THR A 114 12.44 8.05 12.57
CA THR A 114 12.13 8.04 14.00
C THR A 114 13.35 8.35 14.83
N GLU A 115 14.53 7.92 14.40
CA GLU A 115 15.80 8.14 15.12
C GLU A 115 16.45 9.48 14.77
N ALA A 116 16.40 9.87 13.48
CA ALA A 116 17.00 11.12 13.01
C ALA A 116 16.29 12.40 13.49
N VAL A 117 15.01 12.29 13.92
CA VAL A 117 14.18 13.46 14.26
C VAL A 117 13.86 13.50 15.76
N PRO A 118 14.04 14.67 16.44
CA PRO A 118 13.65 14.86 17.84
C PRO A 118 12.17 14.47 18.08
N ILE A 119 11.86 13.93 19.25
CA ILE A 119 10.54 13.40 19.63
C ILE A 119 9.41 14.39 19.32
N ALA A 120 9.61 15.69 19.60
CA ALA A 120 8.63 16.74 19.36
C ALA A 120 8.20 16.89 17.88
N TYR A 121 9.02 16.48 16.92
CA TYR A 121 8.78 16.62 15.49
C TYR A 121 8.55 15.30 14.75
N ARG A 122 8.67 14.14 15.43
CA ARG A 122 8.57 12.80 14.82
C ARG A 122 7.25 12.58 14.09
N ALA A 123 6.12 12.95 14.68
CA ALA A 123 4.82 12.78 14.06
C ALA A 123 4.71 13.57 12.74
N ARG A 124 5.18 14.81 12.71
CA ARG A 124 5.22 15.65 11.51
C ARG A 124 6.14 15.06 10.45
N ALA A 125 7.33 14.61 10.84
CA ALA A 125 8.31 14.03 9.92
C ALA A 125 7.80 12.73 9.28
N LEU A 126 7.21 11.83 10.06
CA LEU A 126 6.61 10.57 9.56
C LEU A 126 5.41 10.84 8.64
N SER A 127 4.57 11.83 8.96
CA SER A 127 3.47 12.24 8.10
C SER A 127 3.99 12.80 6.77
N THR A 128 5.02 13.65 6.81
CA THR A 128 5.66 14.20 5.61
C THR A 128 6.30 13.10 4.77
N LEU A 129 6.95 12.12 5.40
CA LEU A 129 7.55 10.97 4.74
C LEU A 129 6.50 10.16 3.94
N GLY A 130 5.34 9.92 4.56
CA GLY A 130 4.20 9.27 3.89
C GLY A 130 3.63 10.11 2.75
N GLY A 131 3.52 11.43 2.94
CA GLY A 131 3.05 12.36 1.92
C GLY A 131 3.96 12.43 0.69
N VAL A 132 5.26 12.51 0.91
CA VAL A 132 6.27 12.56 -0.18
C VAL A 132 6.25 11.28 -1.02
N MET A 133 6.12 10.12 -0.39
CA MET A 133 5.98 8.86 -1.13
C MET A 133 4.71 8.83 -2.00
N ARG A 134 3.59 9.37 -1.48
CA ARG A 134 2.34 9.49 -2.26
C ARG A 134 2.47 10.42 -3.46
N ILE A 135 3.22 11.51 -3.32
CA ILE A 135 3.56 12.40 -4.45
C ILE A 135 4.29 11.60 -5.53
N GLY A 136 5.29 10.79 -5.15
CA GLY A 136 5.98 9.89 -6.07
C GLY A 136 5.01 8.91 -6.76
N MET A 137 4.19 8.22 -5.98
CA MET A 137 3.17 7.28 -6.50
C MET A 137 2.13 7.96 -7.40
N PHE A 138 1.86 9.23 -7.20
CA PHE A 138 0.98 10.01 -8.08
C PHE A 138 1.65 10.37 -9.40
N ILE A 139 2.91 10.82 -9.36
CA ILE A 139 3.68 11.21 -10.56
C ILE A 139 4.06 10.00 -11.41
N GLY A 140 4.34 8.86 -10.77
CA GLY A 140 4.81 7.63 -11.41
C GLY A 140 4.00 7.17 -12.61
N PRO A 141 2.66 7.01 -12.50
CA PRO A 141 1.83 6.55 -13.61
C PRO A 141 1.86 7.46 -14.84
N PHE A 142 2.02 8.78 -14.67
CA PHE A 142 2.13 9.72 -15.79
C PHE A 142 3.46 9.56 -16.52
N LEU A 143 4.56 9.41 -15.78
CA LEU A 143 5.87 9.12 -16.38
C LEU A 143 5.87 7.73 -17.04
N GLY A 144 5.23 6.74 -16.40
CA GLY A 144 5.02 5.42 -16.97
C GLY A 144 4.22 5.50 -18.28
N ALA A 145 3.11 6.22 -18.29
CA ALA A 145 2.29 6.42 -19.50
C ALA A 145 3.07 7.10 -20.64
N ALA A 146 3.84 8.14 -20.33
CA ALA A 146 4.67 8.81 -21.31
C ALA A 146 5.77 7.88 -21.87
N ALA A 147 6.41 7.09 -21.01
CA ALA A 147 7.41 6.12 -21.42
C ALA A 147 6.79 5.01 -22.30
N ILE A 148 5.61 4.50 -21.94
CA ILE A 148 4.87 3.51 -22.73
C ILE A 148 4.52 4.04 -24.13
N HIS A 149 4.05 5.27 -24.19
CA HIS A 149 3.68 5.90 -25.45
C HIS A 149 4.90 6.04 -26.39
N ALA A 150 6.10 6.36 -25.83
CA ALA A 150 7.30 6.57 -26.63
C ALA A 150 8.04 5.26 -27.00
N PHE A 151 8.07 4.28 -26.10
CA PHE A 151 8.98 3.12 -26.18
C PHE A 151 8.29 1.76 -25.95
N GLY A 152 6.97 1.73 -25.78
CA GLY A 152 6.20 0.50 -25.55
C GLY A 152 6.07 0.11 -24.08
N LEU A 153 5.29 -0.97 -23.84
CA LEU A 153 4.82 -1.38 -22.50
C LEU A 153 5.93 -1.58 -21.47
N GLN A 154 7.04 -2.16 -21.89
CA GLN A 154 8.20 -2.45 -21.01
C GLN A 154 8.89 -1.18 -20.47
N ALA A 155 8.74 -0.03 -21.15
CA ALA A 155 9.40 1.21 -20.76
C ALA A 155 8.97 1.74 -19.38
N ALA A 156 7.76 1.42 -18.93
CA ALA A 156 7.30 1.75 -17.58
C ALA A 156 8.18 1.13 -16.49
N PHE A 157 8.66 -0.10 -16.71
CA PHE A 157 9.59 -0.75 -15.79
C PHE A 157 10.96 -0.04 -15.77
N GLY A 158 11.39 0.53 -16.91
CA GLY A 158 12.59 1.37 -16.97
C GLY A 158 12.48 2.60 -16.05
N VAL A 159 11.32 3.26 -16.03
CA VAL A 159 11.02 4.36 -15.08
C VAL A 159 11.05 3.81 -13.64
N GLY A 160 10.48 2.63 -13.42
CA GLY A 160 10.52 1.93 -12.13
C GLY A 160 11.94 1.69 -11.64
N ILE A 161 12.79 1.11 -12.49
CA ILE A 161 14.20 0.81 -12.20
C ILE A 161 14.95 2.11 -11.87
N ALA A 162 14.79 3.14 -12.69
CA ALA A 162 15.42 4.45 -12.44
C ALA A 162 15.00 5.05 -11.10
N GLY A 163 13.71 4.94 -10.73
CA GLY A 163 13.17 5.38 -9.46
C GLY A 163 13.79 4.65 -8.26
N VAL A 164 13.77 3.30 -8.26
CA VAL A 164 14.27 2.53 -7.11
C VAL A 164 15.80 2.58 -6.98
N LEU A 165 16.53 2.62 -8.11
CA LEU A 165 18.00 2.79 -8.08
C LEU A 165 18.38 4.22 -7.67
N GLY A 166 17.63 5.24 -8.12
CA GLY A 166 17.79 6.61 -7.64
C GLY A 166 17.54 6.73 -6.15
N ALA A 167 16.52 6.04 -5.62
CA ALA A 167 16.27 5.95 -4.18
C ALA A 167 17.44 5.30 -3.44
N ALA A 168 18.01 4.21 -3.97
CA ALA A 168 19.21 3.57 -3.43
C ALA A 168 20.42 4.49 -3.44
N ALA A 169 20.65 5.21 -4.56
CA ALA A 169 21.78 6.12 -4.73
C ALA A 169 21.73 7.32 -3.75
N ILE A 170 20.54 7.90 -3.55
CA ILE A 170 20.35 8.94 -2.52
C ILE A 170 20.45 8.32 -1.12
N GLY A 171 19.84 7.15 -0.91
CA GLY A 171 19.92 6.40 0.34
C GLY A 171 21.36 6.10 0.77
N ALA A 172 22.24 5.81 -0.17
CA ALA A 172 23.67 5.60 0.09
C ALA A 172 24.39 6.84 0.63
N ARG A 173 23.84 8.04 0.42
CA ARG A 173 24.38 9.31 0.94
C ARG A 173 23.75 9.75 2.26
N VAL A 174 22.80 8.99 2.77
CA VAL A 174 22.19 9.26 4.07
C VAL A 174 23.24 9.02 5.16
N PRO A 175 23.43 9.92 6.13
CA PRO A 175 24.35 9.70 7.25
C PRO A 175 23.94 8.48 8.05
N ASP A 176 24.90 7.62 8.42
CA ASP A 176 24.64 6.57 9.40
C ASP A 176 24.30 7.21 10.75
N LEU A 177 23.21 6.78 11.35
CA LEU A 177 22.88 7.20 12.71
C LEU A 177 23.68 6.34 13.69
N GLU A 178 24.54 6.98 14.48
CA GLU A 178 25.18 6.31 15.60
C GLU A 178 24.06 5.91 16.58
N THR A 179 23.81 4.62 16.71
CA THR A 179 22.88 4.08 17.71
C THR A 179 23.45 4.42 19.09
N PRO A 180 22.81 5.27 19.91
CA PRO A 180 23.30 5.53 21.23
C PRO A 180 23.39 4.21 21.99
N PRO A 181 24.48 3.91 22.70
CA PRO A 181 24.58 2.71 23.51
C PRO A 181 23.41 2.70 24.49
N THR A 182 22.67 1.58 24.55
CA THR A 182 21.58 1.38 25.52
C THR A 182 22.14 1.63 26.93
N PRO A 183 21.56 2.55 27.73
CA PRO A 183 22.05 2.83 29.06
C PRO A 183 22.08 1.53 29.88
N PRO A 184 23.20 1.17 30.53
CA PRO A 184 23.27 0.00 31.37
C PRO A 184 22.32 0.17 32.54
N GLY A 185 21.35 -0.74 32.72
CA GLY A 185 20.46 -0.79 33.87
C GLY A 185 18.97 -0.58 33.62
N GLN A 186 18.53 -0.37 32.40
CA GLN A 186 17.09 -0.46 32.09
C GLN A 186 16.72 -1.94 31.91
N THR A 187 16.14 -2.52 32.96
CA THR A 187 15.44 -3.82 32.86
C THR A 187 14.33 -3.66 31.79
N PRO A 188 14.30 -4.51 30.77
CA PRO A 188 13.20 -4.48 29.81
C PRO A 188 11.88 -4.61 30.60
N PRO A 189 10.84 -3.81 30.30
CA PRO A 189 9.52 -4.02 30.89
C PRO A 189 9.13 -5.47 30.66
N ALA A 190 8.48 -6.10 31.65
CA ALA A 190 8.08 -7.50 31.61
C ALA A 190 7.58 -7.89 30.22
N ALA A 191 8.23 -8.88 29.60
CA ALA A 191 8.11 -9.19 28.19
C ALA A 191 6.65 -9.56 27.85
N THR A 192 5.89 -8.55 27.41
CA THR A 192 4.61 -8.82 26.75
C THR A 192 4.92 -9.63 25.50
N THR A 193 4.40 -10.82 25.41
CA THR A 193 4.55 -11.68 24.22
C THR A 193 3.45 -11.37 23.21
N ILE A 194 3.68 -11.63 21.93
CA ILE A 194 2.65 -11.53 20.88
C ILE A 194 1.41 -12.36 21.26
N VAL A 195 1.61 -13.53 21.88
CA VAL A 195 0.54 -14.43 22.30
C VAL A 195 -0.30 -13.82 23.43
N SER A 196 0.32 -13.19 24.44
CA SER A 196 -0.43 -12.50 25.51
C SER A 196 -1.21 -11.32 24.92
N THR A 197 -0.61 -10.53 24.03
CA THR A 197 -1.28 -9.41 23.36
C THR A 197 -2.50 -9.87 22.55
N LEU A 198 -2.40 -10.96 21.79
CA LEU A 198 -3.50 -11.55 21.06
C LEU A 198 -4.63 -11.99 21.97
N ARG A 199 -4.32 -12.65 23.09
CA ARG A 199 -5.31 -13.15 24.05
C ARG A 199 -6.03 -11.99 24.75
N ASP A 200 -5.28 -10.99 25.22
CA ASP A 200 -5.81 -9.88 26.01
C ASP A 200 -6.67 -8.93 25.17
N HIS A 201 -6.34 -8.77 23.87
CA HIS A 201 -7.04 -7.87 22.96
C HIS A 201 -7.83 -8.60 21.87
N ARG A 202 -8.14 -9.89 22.09
CA ARG A 202 -8.84 -10.74 21.12
C ARG A 202 -10.14 -10.13 20.58
N HIS A 203 -10.89 -9.43 21.41
CA HIS A 203 -12.12 -8.78 21.00
C HIS A 203 -11.87 -7.68 19.96
N VAL A 204 -10.86 -6.84 20.17
CA VAL A 204 -10.50 -5.76 19.21
C VAL A 204 -10.03 -6.36 17.89
N PHE A 205 -9.21 -7.41 17.92
CA PHE A 205 -8.73 -8.07 16.71
C PHE A 205 -9.83 -8.80 15.96
N LEU A 206 -10.75 -9.47 16.64
CA LEU A 206 -11.87 -10.18 16.00
C LEU A 206 -13.00 -9.26 15.51
N THR A 207 -13.05 -8.01 15.96
CA THR A 207 -14.04 -7.02 15.56
C THR A 207 -13.42 -6.00 14.60
N LEU A 208 -12.81 -4.95 15.12
CA LEU A 208 -12.17 -3.90 14.32
C LEU A 208 -11.05 -4.43 13.43
N GLY A 209 -10.27 -5.42 13.91
CA GLY A 209 -9.23 -6.06 13.12
C GLY A 209 -9.80 -6.76 11.87
N LEU A 210 -10.93 -7.46 11.98
CA LEU A 210 -11.62 -8.03 10.83
C LEU A 210 -12.07 -6.92 9.85
N GLY A 211 -12.59 -5.81 10.39
CA GLY A 211 -12.88 -4.62 9.57
C GLY A 211 -11.66 -4.12 8.81
N VAL A 212 -10.48 -4.10 9.45
CA VAL A 212 -9.21 -3.71 8.81
C VAL A 212 -8.81 -4.69 7.70
N VAL A 213 -8.97 -5.99 7.91
CA VAL A 213 -8.73 -7.01 6.86
C VAL A 213 -9.60 -6.73 5.64
N LEU A 214 -10.90 -6.52 5.82
CA LEU A 214 -11.84 -6.23 4.73
C LEU A 214 -11.49 -4.93 4.00
N VAL A 215 -11.21 -3.85 4.74
CA VAL A 215 -10.79 -2.56 4.16
C VAL A 215 -9.51 -2.71 3.34
N SER A 216 -8.51 -3.41 3.88
CA SER A 216 -7.23 -3.61 3.21
C SER A 216 -7.38 -4.47 1.95
N ALA A 217 -8.26 -5.48 1.99
CA ALA A 217 -8.59 -6.30 0.82
C ALA A 217 -9.19 -5.47 -0.32
N VAL A 218 -10.18 -4.63 -0.01
CA VAL A 218 -10.81 -3.73 -1.01
C VAL A 218 -9.80 -2.75 -1.59
N ARG A 219 -8.97 -2.14 -0.74
CA ARG A 219 -7.97 -1.15 -1.16
C ARG A 219 -6.88 -1.75 -2.04
N ALA A 220 -6.42 -2.96 -1.72
CA ALA A 220 -5.42 -3.65 -2.53
C ALA A 220 -6.01 -4.11 -3.87
N SER A 221 -7.25 -4.58 -3.90
CA SER A 221 -7.93 -5.00 -5.14
C SER A 221 -8.04 -3.87 -6.17
N ARG A 222 -8.10 -2.60 -5.75
CA ARG A 222 -8.08 -1.43 -6.64
C ARG A 222 -6.90 -1.45 -7.62
N GLN A 223 -5.74 -1.91 -7.17
CA GLN A 223 -4.51 -1.96 -7.98
C GLN A 223 -4.65 -2.91 -9.18
N VAL A 224 -5.52 -3.88 -9.05
CA VAL A 224 -5.82 -4.90 -10.08
C VAL A 224 -7.03 -4.53 -10.92
N VAL A 225 -8.09 -4.04 -10.26
CA VAL A 225 -9.40 -3.77 -10.86
C VAL A 225 -9.31 -2.73 -11.97
N ILE A 226 -8.68 -1.58 -11.72
CA ILE A 226 -8.62 -0.48 -12.69
C ILE A 226 -7.87 -0.89 -13.97
N PRO A 227 -6.63 -1.41 -13.92
CA PRO A 227 -5.92 -1.75 -15.14
C PRO A 227 -6.50 -2.96 -15.87
N LEU A 228 -6.98 -4.01 -15.17
CA LEU A 228 -7.59 -5.16 -15.84
C LEU A 228 -8.94 -4.83 -16.46
N TRP A 229 -9.72 -3.91 -15.87
CA TRP A 229 -10.96 -3.46 -16.49
C TRP A 229 -10.70 -2.56 -17.70
N ALA A 230 -9.65 -1.74 -17.66
CA ALA A 230 -9.19 -0.98 -18.82
C ALA A 230 -8.76 -1.91 -19.98
N ASP A 231 -8.05 -3.00 -19.68
CA ASP A 231 -7.68 -4.05 -20.65
C ASP A 231 -8.93 -4.75 -21.23
N HIS A 232 -9.92 -5.07 -20.38
CA HIS A 232 -11.20 -5.63 -20.79
C HIS A 232 -11.96 -4.72 -21.77
N LEU A 233 -11.85 -3.40 -21.60
CA LEU A 233 -12.42 -2.39 -22.50
C LEU A 233 -11.53 -2.10 -23.72
N ALA A 234 -10.47 -2.89 -23.94
CA ALA A 234 -9.48 -2.74 -25.02
C ALA A 234 -8.84 -1.33 -25.08
N LEU A 235 -8.68 -0.67 -23.93
CA LEU A 235 -7.98 0.61 -23.82
C LEU A 235 -6.46 0.40 -23.84
N ALA A 236 -5.74 1.33 -24.47
CA ALA A 236 -4.29 1.27 -24.52
C ALA A 236 -3.67 1.28 -23.08
N PRO A 237 -2.57 0.55 -22.84
CA PRO A 237 -1.93 0.49 -21.51
C PRO A 237 -1.52 1.87 -20.96
N ALA A 238 -1.11 2.81 -21.81
CA ALA A 238 -0.83 4.18 -21.41
C ALA A 238 -2.08 4.88 -20.83
N VAL A 239 -3.26 4.63 -21.43
CA VAL A 239 -4.54 5.18 -20.94
C VAL A 239 -4.90 4.56 -19.59
N ALA A 240 -4.72 3.25 -19.42
CA ALA A 240 -4.93 2.57 -18.13
C ALA A 240 -4.05 3.18 -17.02
N SER A 241 -2.79 3.46 -17.34
CA SER A 241 -1.84 4.11 -16.42
C SER A 241 -2.27 5.54 -16.06
N LEU A 242 -2.74 6.31 -17.05
CA LEU A 242 -3.26 7.67 -16.81
C LEU A 242 -4.51 7.65 -15.91
N VAL A 243 -5.47 6.77 -16.18
CA VAL A 243 -6.68 6.61 -15.35
C VAL A 243 -6.30 6.25 -13.91
N TYR A 244 -5.37 5.32 -13.74
CA TYR A 244 -4.86 4.93 -12.43
C TYR A 244 -4.18 6.09 -11.71
N GLY A 245 -3.34 6.86 -12.41
CA GLY A 245 -2.68 8.05 -11.90
C GLY A 245 -3.67 9.14 -11.48
N LEU A 246 -4.68 9.43 -12.30
CA LEU A 246 -5.72 10.42 -11.97
C LEU A 246 -6.54 9.99 -10.75
N ALA A 247 -6.89 8.72 -10.62
CA ALA A 247 -7.53 8.19 -9.41
C ALA A 247 -6.64 8.36 -8.17
N GLY A 248 -5.31 8.14 -8.30
CA GLY A 248 -4.33 8.41 -7.26
C GLY A 248 -4.21 9.90 -6.91
N GLY A 249 -4.40 10.80 -7.89
CA GLY A 249 -4.43 12.24 -7.69
C GLY A 249 -5.59 12.70 -6.82
N ILE A 250 -6.78 12.19 -7.10
CA ILE A 250 -7.96 12.47 -6.24
C ILE A 250 -7.75 11.92 -4.83
N ASP A 251 -7.21 10.71 -4.69
CA ASP A 251 -6.82 10.13 -3.39
C ASP A 251 -5.91 11.09 -2.61
N MET A 252 -4.88 11.64 -3.29
CA MET A 252 -3.93 12.55 -2.67
C MET A 252 -4.56 13.90 -2.27
N LEU A 253 -5.47 14.45 -3.08
CA LEU A 253 -6.14 15.73 -2.78
C LEU A 253 -7.10 15.63 -1.60
N VAL A 254 -7.78 14.50 -1.47
CA VAL A 254 -8.85 14.32 -0.47
C VAL A 254 -8.32 13.89 0.89
N PHE A 255 -7.14 13.28 0.95
CA PHE A 255 -6.60 12.70 2.19
C PHE A 255 -6.46 13.74 3.32
N TYR A 256 -6.00 14.96 3.02
CA TYR A 256 -5.78 15.99 4.03
C TYR A 256 -7.10 16.55 4.61
N PRO A 257 -8.10 16.97 3.79
CA PRO A 257 -9.41 17.33 4.30
C PRO A 257 -10.08 16.19 5.09
N ALA A 258 -9.97 14.96 4.63
CA ALA A 258 -10.53 13.80 5.31
C ALA A 258 -9.92 13.58 6.70
N GLY A 259 -8.60 13.80 6.84
CA GLY A 259 -7.92 13.79 8.14
C GLY A 259 -8.54 14.78 9.12
N LYS A 260 -8.82 16.02 8.69
CA LYS A 260 -9.49 17.03 9.53
C LYS A 260 -10.90 16.60 9.95
N VAL A 261 -11.66 16.01 9.03
CA VAL A 261 -13.00 15.47 9.36
C VAL A 261 -12.89 14.35 10.39
N MET A 262 -11.90 13.47 10.22
CA MET A 262 -11.66 12.36 11.14
C MET A 262 -11.31 12.84 12.55
N ASP A 263 -10.56 13.94 12.68
CA ASP A 263 -10.18 14.51 13.96
C ASP A 263 -11.35 15.23 14.65
N HIS A 264 -12.20 15.94 13.88
CA HIS A 264 -13.30 16.73 14.44
C HIS A 264 -14.61 15.94 14.64
N LYS A 265 -15.00 15.11 13.66
CA LYS A 265 -16.26 14.36 13.67
C LYS A 265 -16.11 12.90 14.10
N GLY A 266 -14.85 12.42 14.22
CA GLY A 266 -14.56 11.05 14.61
C GLY A 266 -14.37 10.10 13.43
N ARG A 267 -13.79 8.93 13.73
CA ARG A 267 -13.29 7.94 12.76
C ARG A 267 -14.39 7.35 11.90
N ARG A 268 -15.59 7.20 12.45
CA ARG A 268 -16.75 6.61 11.76
C ARG A 268 -17.20 7.44 10.56
N TRP A 269 -17.14 8.79 10.66
CA TRP A 269 -17.55 9.73 9.60
C TRP A 269 -16.62 9.69 8.38
N VAL A 270 -15.50 9.07 8.49
CA VAL A 270 -14.51 8.87 7.42
C VAL A 270 -14.51 7.42 6.94
N ALA A 271 -14.50 6.48 7.88
CA ALA A 271 -14.38 5.06 7.60
C ALA A 271 -15.57 4.50 6.79
N VAL A 272 -16.79 4.81 7.24
CA VAL A 272 -18.01 4.27 6.60
C VAL A 272 -18.23 4.87 5.21
N PRO A 273 -18.22 6.20 5.00
CA PRO A 273 -18.38 6.77 3.65
C PRO A 273 -17.29 6.32 2.67
N SER A 274 -16.03 6.18 3.13
CA SER A 274 -14.94 5.67 2.32
C SER A 274 -15.29 4.32 1.68
N MET A 275 -15.72 3.36 2.49
CA MET A 275 -16.06 2.02 2.02
C MET A 275 -17.34 1.98 1.20
N LEU A 276 -18.35 2.78 1.54
CA LEU A 276 -19.58 2.89 0.75
C LEU A 276 -19.30 3.43 -0.66
N ILE A 277 -18.51 4.50 -0.77
CA ILE A 277 -18.16 5.08 -2.07
C ILE A 277 -17.34 4.11 -2.91
N MET A 278 -16.34 3.46 -2.32
CA MET A 278 -15.54 2.45 -3.02
C MET A 278 -16.41 1.26 -3.47
N GLY A 279 -17.32 0.79 -2.60
CA GLY A 279 -18.23 -0.30 -2.91
C GLY A 279 -19.18 0.05 -4.06
N MET A 280 -19.81 1.22 -4.03
CA MET A 280 -20.67 1.70 -5.12
C MET A 280 -19.91 1.83 -6.43
N ALA A 281 -18.72 2.42 -6.40
CA ALA A 281 -17.91 2.59 -7.59
C ALA A 281 -17.45 1.25 -8.19
N MET A 282 -17.10 0.26 -7.37
CA MET A 282 -16.74 -1.09 -7.82
C MET A 282 -17.96 -1.84 -8.36
N LEU A 283 -19.16 -1.69 -7.77
CA LEU A 283 -20.38 -2.28 -8.35
C LEU A 283 -20.80 -1.62 -9.66
N TRP A 284 -20.50 -0.34 -9.83
CA TRP A 284 -20.76 0.38 -11.07
C TRP A 284 -19.77 0.05 -12.19
N MET A 285 -18.51 -0.26 -11.83
CA MET A 285 -17.44 -0.47 -12.82
C MET A 285 -17.76 -1.49 -13.90
N PRO A 286 -18.39 -2.66 -13.64
CA PRO A 286 -18.78 -3.61 -14.67
C PRO A 286 -19.76 -3.08 -15.75
N PHE A 287 -20.43 -1.97 -15.47
CA PHE A 287 -21.37 -1.32 -16.41
C PHE A 287 -20.70 -0.21 -17.23
N THR A 288 -19.41 0.03 -17.03
CA THR A 288 -18.68 1.03 -17.81
C THR A 288 -18.33 0.46 -19.20
N SER A 289 -18.45 1.30 -20.25
CA SER A 289 -18.30 0.88 -21.64
C SER A 289 -17.20 1.62 -22.41
N GLY A 290 -16.45 2.51 -21.75
CA GLY A 290 -15.39 3.28 -22.41
C GLY A 290 -14.62 4.16 -21.44
N PHE A 291 -13.69 4.95 -21.99
CA PHE A 291 -12.76 5.79 -21.23
C PHE A 291 -13.44 6.68 -20.19
N ASN A 292 -14.46 7.47 -20.60
CA ASN A 292 -15.07 8.46 -19.70
C ASN A 292 -15.77 7.82 -18.49
N THR A 293 -16.50 6.73 -18.72
CA THR A 293 -17.21 6.01 -17.65
C THR A 293 -16.25 5.27 -16.73
N LEU A 294 -15.19 4.66 -17.29
CA LEU A 294 -14.12 4.05 -16.51
C LEU A 294 -13.37 5.10 -15.66
N LEU A 295 -13.07 6.26 -16.24
CA LEU A 295 -12.42 7.35 -15.52
C LEU A 295 -13.26 7.81 -14.33
N LEU A 296 -14.56 8.03 -14.52
CA LEU A 296 -15.47 8.45 -13.44
C LEU A 296 -15.54 7.39 -12.32
N ALA A 297 -15.66 6.11 -12.67
CA ALA A 297 -15.63 5.02 -11.69
C ALA A 297 -14.30 4.97 -10.93
N SER A 298 -13.17 5.12 -11.63
CA SER A 298 -11.83 5.11 -11.05
C SER A 298 -11.57 6.34 -10.15
N LEU A 299 -12.03 7.52 -10.55
CA LEU A 299 -11.97 8.73 -9.71
C LEU A 299 -12.81 8.57 -8.44
N SER A 300 -13.99 7.93 -8.53
CA SER A 300 -14.84 7.63 -7.37
C SER A 300 -14.15 6.65 -6.42
N ILE A 301 -13.47 5.63 -6.94
CA ILE A 301 -12.64 4.70 -6.15
C ILE A 301 -11.49 5.48 -5.48
N GLY A 302 -10.80 6.36 -6.21
CA GLY A 302 -9.72 7.21 -5.69
C GLY A 302 -10.22 8.14 -4.57
N PHE A 303 -11.37 8.77 -4.77
CA PHE A 303 -12.02 9.63 -3.77
C PHE A 303 -12.36 8.87 -2.50
N GLY A 304 -13.03 7.71 -2.63
CA GLY A 304 -13.33 6.84 -1.49
C GLY A 304 -12.08 6.38 -0.75
N ASN A 305 -11.02 6.00 -1.48
CA ASN A 305 -9.75 5.60 -0.89
C ASN A 305 -9.05 6.75 -0.14
N GLY A 306 -9.08 7.96 -0.72
CA GLY A 306 -8.51 9.17 -0.13
C GLY A 306 -9.19 9.57 1.18
N ILE A 307 -10.53 9.51 1.22
CA ILE A 307 -11.30 9.71 2.47
C ILE A 307 -10.81 8.76 3.57
N GLY A 308 -10.67 7.46 3.27
CA GLY A 308 -10.25 6.44 4.24
C GLY A 308 -8.75 6.45 4.56
N SER A 309 -7.98 7.36 3.98
CA SER A 309 -6.52 7.38 4.15
C SER A 309 -6.14 7.67 5.61
N GLY A 310 -5.20 6.87 6.14
CA GLY A 310 -4.76 6.98 7.54
C GLY A 310 -5.68 6.30 8.56
N MET A 311 -6.91 5.94 8.21
CA MET A 311 -7.90 5.33 9.11
C MET A 311 -7.35 4.08 9.82
N ILE A 312 -6.70 3.18 9.08
CA ILE A 312 -6.17 1.93 9.65
C ILE A 312 -5.12 2.22 10.72
N MET A 313 -4.21 3.16 10.46
CA MET A 313 -3.19 3.56 11.41
C MET A 313 -3.79 4.23 12.65
N THR A 314 -4.77 5.10 12.45
CA THR A 314 -5.43 5.83 13.54
C THR A 314 -6.24 4.89 14.43
N LEU A 315 -7.03 3.96 13.85
CA LEU A 315 -7.77 2.96 14.62
C LEU A 315 -6.83 2.04 15.41
N GLY A 316 -5.69 1.64 14.82
CA GLY A 316 -4.68 0.88 15.52
C GLY A 316 -4.06 1.65 16.70
N ALA A 317 -3.75 2.94 16.50
CA ALA A 317 -3.18 3.79 17.53
C ALA A 317 -4.16 4.05 18.69
N ASP A 318 -5.44 4.29 18.37
CA ASP A 318 -6.51 4.58 19.34
C ASP A 318 -6.79 3.39 20.27
N HIS A 319 -6.68 2.16 19.77
CA HIS A 319 -6.97 0.93 20.53
C HIS A 319 -5.72 0.25 21.09
N SER A 320 -4.53 0.79 20.80
CA SER A 320 -3.29 0.20 21.28
C SER A 320 -3.07 0.48 22.78
N PRO A 321 -2.74 -0.54 23.59
CA PRO A 321 -2.47 -0.37 25.00
C PRO A 321 -1.18 0.46 25.24
N ARG A 322 -1.06 1.05 26.43
CA ARG A 322 0.16 1.76 26.82
C ARG A 322 1.36 0.80 26.94
N HIS A 323 1.14 -0.40 27.51
CA HIS A 323 2.15 -1.45 27.65
C HIS A 323 1.94 -2.49 26.52
N GLY A 324 3.01 -2.90 25.85
CA GLY A 324 2.92 -3.83 24.72
C GLY A 324 2.41 -3.22 23.40
N ARG A 325 2.40 -1.90 23.26
CA ARG A 325 1.94 -1.16 22.10
C ARG A 325 2.56 -1.64 20.79
N ALA A 326 3.86 -1.95 20.80
CA ALA A 326 4.58 -2.42 19.62
C ALA A 326 4.04 -3.78 19.13
N HIS A 327 3.76 -4.72 20.05
CA HIS A 327 3.19 -6.02 19.69
C HIS A 327 1.76 -5.88 19.15
N PHE A 328 0.94 -5.01 19.78
CA PHE A 328 -0.41 -4.75 19.30
C PHE A 328 -0.41 -4.18 17.88
N LEU A 329 0.39 -3.15 17.63
CA LEU A 329 0.50 -2.52 16.30
C LEU A 329 1.12 -3.46 15.27
N GLY A 330 2.02 -4.37 15.68
CA GLY A 330 2.56 -5.43 14.83
C GLY A 330 1.48 -6.39 14.35
N VAL A 331 0.63 -6.89 15.26
CA VAL A 331 -0.52 -7.74 14.91
C VAL A 331 -1.53 -6.99 14.05
N TRP A 332 -1.81 -5.73 14.38
CA TRP A 332 -2.71 -4.86 13.61
C TRP A 332 -2.25 -4.69 12.17
N ARG A 333 -0.95 -4.44 11.98
CA ARG A 333 -0.34 -4.36 10.65
C ARG A 333 -0.41 -5.70 9.91
N LEU A 334 -0.12 -6.80 10.60
CA LEU A 334 -0.25 -8.15 10.01
C LEU A 334 -1.65 -8.41 9.47
N MET A 335 -2.71 -8.00 10.20
CA MET A 335 -4.09 -8.11 9.72
C MET A 335 -4.34 -7.28 8.47
N SER A 336 -3.80 -6.06 8.41
CA SER A 336 -3.86 -5.23 7.19
C SER A 336 -3.15 -5.89 6.01
N ASP A 337 -1.96 -6.46 6.24
CA ASP A 337 -1.15 -7.11 5.20
C ASP A 337 -1.82 -8.41 4.69
N ILE A 338 -2.46 -9.18 5.60
CA ILE A 338 -3.30 -10.34 5.22
C ILE A 338 -4.45 -9.87 4.32
N GLY A 339 -5.16 -8.82 4.70
CA GLY A 339 -6.24 -8.27 3.87
C GLY A 339 -5.74 -7.85 2.49
N SER A 340 -4.63 -7.13 2.44
CA SER A 340 -4.01 -6.66 1.18
C SER A 340 -3.57 -7.82 0.27
N SER A 341 -3.18 -8.94 0.84
CA SER A 341 -2.83 -10.14 0.08
C SER A 341 -4.08 -10.91 -0.37
N CYS A 342 -5.07 -11.07 0.53
CA CYS A 342 -6.29 -11.83 0.24
C CYS A 342 -7.21 -11.15 -0.79
N GLY A 343 -7.26 -9.82 -0.84
CA GLY A 343 -8.13 -9.09 -1.77
C GLY A 343 -7.88 -9.47 -3.24
N PRO A 344 -6.68 -9.23 -3.78
CA PRO A 344 -6.34 -9.60 -5.16
C PRO A 344 -6.42 -11.12 -5.41
N VAL A 345 -6.11 -11.96 -4.42
CA VAL A 345 -6.23 -13.42 -4.54
C VAL A 345 -7.70 -13.84 -4.71
N LEU A 346 -8.60 -13.28 -3.89
CA LEU A 346 -10.04 -13.54 -4.01
C LEU A 346 -10.58 -13.03 -5.35
N LEU A 347 -10.16 -11.83 -5.78
CA LEU A 347 -10.50 -11.31 -7.09
C LEU A 347 -10.06 -12.26 -8.20
N SER A 348 -8.81 -12.77 -8.13
CA SER A 348 -8.26 -13.75 -9.05
C SER A 348 -9.10 -15.02 -9.11
N PHE A 349 -9.46 -15.57 -7.96
CA PHE A 349 -10.28 -16.77 -7.87
C PHE A 349 -11.67 -16.58 -8.51
N LEU A 350 -12.35 -15.47 -8.18
CA LEU A 350 -13.68 -15.16 -8.71
C LEU A 350 -13.62 -14.82 -10.20
N ALA A 351 -12.59 -14.14 -10.67
CA ALA A 351 -12.39 -13.87 -12.09
C ALA A 351 -12.16 -15.16 -12.90
N GLY A 352 -11.55 -16.17 -12.29
CA GLY A 352 -11.31 -17.47 -12.93
C GLY A 352 -12.51 -18.39 -12.91
N SER A 353 -13.29 -18.38 -11.83
CA SER A 353 -14.45 -19.28 -11.68
C SER A 353 -15.74 -18.73 -12.29
N LEU A 354 -15.89 -17.41 -12.34
CA LEU A 354 -17.09 -16.74 -12.84
C LEU A 354 -16.74 -15.74 -13.98
N SER A 355 -16.32 -14.55 -13.63
CA SER A 355 -15.87 -13.50 -14.56
C SER A 355 -15.15 -12.38 -13.82
N LEU A 356 -14.37 -11.56 -14.55
CA LEU A 356 -13.75 -10.36 -13.98
C LEU A 356 -14.81 -9.42 -13.39
N ALA A 357 -15.93 -9.22 -14.07
CA ALA A 357 -17.05 -8.40 -13.59
C ALA A 357 -17.60 -8.91 -12.25
N ALA A 358 -17.77 -10.23 -12.10
CA ALA A 358 -18.21 -10.85 -10.85
C ALA A 358 -17.19 -10.66 -9.73
N GLY A 359 -15.90 -10.78 -10.00
CA GLY A 359 -14.83 -10.53 -9.03
C GLY A 359 -14.80 -9.08 -8.55
N ILE A 360 -14.99 -8.11 -9.46
CA ILE A 360 -15.08 -6.69 -9.12
C ILE A 360 -16.33 -6.41 -8.30
N ALA A 361 -17.49 -6.94 -8.69
CA ALA A 361 -18.74 -6.79 -7.93
C ALA A 361 -18.64 -7.39 -6.52
N ALA A 362 -18.04 -8.58 -6.39
CA ALA A 362 -17.79 -9.19 -5.08
C ALA A 362 -16.90 -8.32 -4.20
N THR A 363 -15.85 -7.70 -4.76
CA THR A 363 -15.00 -6.74 -4.03
C THR A 363 -15.82 -5.53 -3.57
N GLY A 364 -16.77 -5.05 -4.39
CA GLY A 364 -17.73 -4.02 -4.02
C GLY A 364 -18.62 -4.43 -2.84
N LEU A 365 -19.13 -5.68 -2.83
CA LEU A 365 -19.91 -6.23 -1.71
C LEU A 365 -19.08 -6.34 -0.43
N ILE A 366 -17.81 -6.75 -0.54
CA ILE A 366 -16.88 -6.77 0.59
C ILE A 366 -16.69 -5.35 1.16
N ALA A 367 -16.66 -4.31 0.32
CA ALA A 367 -16.59 -2.93 0.77
C ALA A 367 -17.85 -2.54 1.58
N PHE A 368 -19.04 -2.96 1.19
CA PHE A 368 -20.26 -2.76 1.99
C PHE A 368 -20.23 -3.53 3.31
N ALA A 369 -19.74 -4.79 3.30
CA ALA A 369 -19.53 -5.53 4.52
C ALA A 369 -18.53 -4.84 5.45
N ALA A 370 -17.44 -4.30 4.92
CA ALA A 370 -16.47 -3.50 5.66
C ALA A 370 -17.11 -2.23 6.24
N ALA A 371 -17.93 -1.51 5.45
CA ALA A 371 -18.67 -0.34 5.91
C ALA A 371 -19.62 -0.69 7.07
N GLY A 372 -20.36 -1.78 6.95
CA GLY A 372 -21.26 -2.28 8.01
C GLY A 372 -20.51 -2.66 9.29
N ALA A 373 -19.41 -3.41 9.15
CA ALA A 373 -18.55 -3.80 10.26
C ALA A 373 -17.98 -2.57 11.00
N LEU A 374 -17.43 -1.61 10.24
CA LEU A 374 -16.90 -0.37 10.82
C LEU A 374 -18.00 0.51 11.43
N ALA A 375 -19.19 0.56 10.80
CA ALA A 375 -20.34 1.27 11.33
C ALA A 375 -20.83 0.68 12.66
N TYR A 376 -20.72 -0.61 12.83
CA TYR A 376 -21.14 -1.29 14.05
C TYR A 376 -20.10 -1.21 15.16
N TRP A 377 -18.83 -1.45 14.84
CA TRP A 377 -17.77 -1.59 15.84
C TRP A 377 -17.03 -0.29 16.19
N ILE A 378 -17.06 0.73 15.33
CA ILE A 378 -16.50 2.03 15.71
C ILE A 378 -17.50 2.78 16.59
N PRO A 379 -17.11 3.20 17.82
CA PRO A 379 -17.99 3.94 18.72
C PRO A 379 -18.53 5.24 18.09
N LYS A 380 -19.79 5.58 18.40
CA LYS A 380 -20.46 6.79 17.86
C LYS A 380 -19.93 8.10 18.44
N THR A 381 -19.22 8.05 19.56
CA THR A 381 -18.77 9.22 20.31
C THR A 381 -17.25 9.20 20.53
N HIS A 382 -16.56 10.10 19.89
CA HIS A 382 -15.29 10.65 20.35
C HIS A 382 -15.39 12.17 20.30
N GLY A 383 -16.07 12.72 21.27
CA GLY A 383 -16.16 14.15 21.48
C GLY A 383 -16.65 14.40 22.90
N SER A 384 -15.75 14.34 23.90
CA SER A 384 -15.86 15.04 25.19
C SER A 384 -15.13 14.41 26.37
N GLU A 385 -14.04 13.65 26.16
CA GLU A 385 -13.19 13.31 27.31
C GLU A 385 -11.72 13.65 27.02
N ARG A 386 -11.48 14.94 26.82
CA ARG A 386 -10.19 15.61 27.06
C ARG A 386 -10.47 17.01 27.55
N SER A 387 -10.91 17.14 28.80
CA SER A 387 -10.70 18.31 29.64
C SER A 387 -9.63 18.01 30.67
#